data_dfeb88f8b7d46b85d380375db442a3ce
#
_entry.id   dfeb88f8b7d46b85d380375db442a3ce
#
_cell.length_a   1.000
_cell.length_b   1.000
_cell.length_c   1.000
_cell.angle_alpha   90.00
_cell.angle_beta   90.00
_cell.angle_gamma   90.00
#
_symmetry.space_group_name_H-M   'P 1'
#
loop_
_entity.id
_entity.type
_entity.pdbx_description
1 polymer ?
#
loop_
_entity_poly.entity_id
_entity_poly.type
_entity_poly.pdbx_seq_one_letter_code
_entity_poly.pdbx_strand_id
1 'polypeptide(L)'
;CAERVTIFQAGSIYPDAKILKLAISAASDVNLTKSPIPPCGACRQSISEYEFKQNTPIEIYFMGEEGSIYKSDSIKNLLPLTFDKNFL
;
A
#
# COMPACT_ATOMS: atom_id res chain seq x y z
N CYS A 1 -2.84 -2.31 -11.18
CA CYS A 1 -1.72 -2.09 -10.26
C CYS A 1 -1.33 -3.37 -9.54
N ALA A 2 -0.04 -3.60 -9.42
CA ALA A 2 0.49 -4.77 -8.73
C ALA A 2 0.05 -4.81 -7.26
N GLU A 3 -0.02 -3.67 -6.61
CA GLU A 3 -0.42 -3.56 -5.20
C GLU A 3 -1.83 -4.09 -4.96
N ARG A 4 -2.78 -3.72 -5.81
CA ARG A 4 -4.17 -4.19 -5.67
C ARG A 4 -4.27 -5.69 -5.95
N VAL A 5 -3.59 -6.16 -6.98
CA VAL A 5 -3.59 -7.60 -7.30
C VAL A 5 -3.03 -8.40 -6.13
N THR A 6 -1.90 -7.95 -5.57
CA THR A 6 -1.25 -8.62 -4.45
C THR A 6 -2.14 -8.67 -3.21
N ILE A 7 -2.75 -7.54 -2.86
CA ILE A 7 -3.61 -7.45 -1.68
C ILE A 7 -4.88 -8.29 -1.85
N PHE A 8 -5.52 -8.21 -3.01
CA PHE A 8 -6.74 -8.96 -3.27
C PHE A 8 -6.46 -10.47 -3.28
N GLN A 9 -5.33 -10.88 -3.84
CA GLN A 9 -4.93 -12.28 -3.85
C GLN A 9 -4.62 -12.78 -2.43
N ALA A 10 -3.89 -11.99 -1.64
CA ALA A 10 -3.61 -12.33 -0.25
C ALA A 10 -4.89 -12.47 0.56
N GLY A 11 -5.83 -11.56 0.39
CA GLY A 11 -7.13 -11.62 1.07
C GLY A 11 -7.98 -12.80 0.64
N SER A 12 -7.86 -13.24 -0.63
CA SER A 12 -8.58 -14.39 -1.15
C SER A 12 -7.99 -15.71 -0.64
N ILE A 13 -6.66 -15.82 -0.62
CA ILE A 13 -5.96 -17.06 -0.24
C ILE A 13 -5.89 -17.20 1.28
N TYR A 14 -5.70 -16.09 1.98
CA TYR A 14 -5.51 -16.07 3.44
C TYR A 14 -6.51 -15.10 4.09
N PRO A 15 -7.82 -15.38 4.03
CA PRO A 15 -8.85 -14.43 4.47
C PRO A 15 -8.78 -14.08 5.97
N ASP A 16 -8.19 -14.96 6.77
CA ASP A 16 -8.09 -14.74 8.23
C ASP A 16 -6.75 -14.18 8.66
N ALA A 17 -5.79 -14.05 7.74
CA ALA A 17 -4.48 -13.51 8.05
C ALA A 17 -4.51 -11.98 8.01
N LYS A 18 -3.72 -11.36 8.89
CA LYS A 18 -3.51 -9.92 8.86
C LYS A 18 -2.33 -9.58 7.99
N ILE A 19 -2.46 -8.53 7.18
CA ILE A 19 -1.36 -8.00 6.39
C ILE A 19 -0.57 -7.07 7.32
N LEU A 20 0.70 -7.37 7.55
CA LEU A 20 1.53 -6.59 8.45
C LEU A 20 2.41 -5.60 7.70
N LYS A 21 2.92 -5.99 6.55
CA LYS A 21 3.87 -5.19 5.77
C LYS A 21 3.59 -5.33 4.28
N LEU A 22 3.79 -4.23 3.56
CA LEU A 22 3.70 -4.19 2.11
C LEU A 22 4.92 -3.45 1.58
N ALA A 23 5.67 -4.08 0.68
CA ALA A 23 6.83 -3.46 0.05
C ALA A 23 6.52 -3.23 -1.43
N ILE A 24 6.82 -2.01 -1.89
CA ILE A 24 6.56 -1.58 -3.26
C ILE A 24 7.86 -1.10 -3.87
N SER A 25 8.21 -1.64 -5.03
CA SER A 25 9.28 -1.10 -5.85
C SER A 25 8.75 -0.83 -7.25
N ALA A 26 9.29 0.17 -7.89
CA ALA A 26 8.87 0.54 -9.24
C ALA A 26 10.07 0.95 -10.07
N ALA A 27 10.00 0.67 -11.36
CA ALA A 27 11.02 0.99 -12.32
C ALA A 27 10.38 1.55 -13.59
N SER A 28 11.15 2.33 -14.34
CA SER A 28 10.72 2.85 -15.64
C SER A 28 11.69 2.38 -16.70
N ASP A 29 11.15 1.96 -17.85
CA ASP A 29 11.96 1.58 -18.99
C ASP A 29 12.61 2.77 -19.68
N VAL A 30 12.13 3.98 -19.41
CA VAL A 30 12.57 5.20 -20.07
C VAL A 30 13.62 5.95 -19.25
N ASN A 31 13.40 6.06 -17.94
CA ASN A 31 14.26 6.83 -17.04
C ASN A 31 14.58 6.01 -15.80
N LEU A 32 15.80 6.19 -15.28
CA LEU A 32 16.17 5.58 -14.01
C LEU A 32 15.35 6.23 -12.87
N THR A 33 14.68 5.39 -12.09
CA THR A 33 13.85 5.85 -10.99
C THR A 33 14.68 5.94 -9.72
N LYS A 34 14.96 7.17 -9.28
CA LYS A 34 15.83 7.46 -8.14
C LYS A 34 15.07 7.91 -6.89
N SER A 35 13.79 8.20 -7.03
CA SER A 35 12.94 8.64 -5.91
C SER A 35 11.96 7.55 -5.54
N PRO A 36 11.60 7.43 -4.24
CA PRO A 36 10.56 6.49 -3.85
C PRO A 36 9.25 6.79 -4.57
N ILE A 37 8.62 5.74 -5.09
CA ILE A 37 7.35 5.85 -5.80
C ILE A 37 6.25 5.31 -4.88
N PRO A 38 5.34 6.17 -4.40
CA PRO A 38 4.26 5.73 -3.53
C PRO A 38 3.17 5.02 -4.33
N PRO A 39 2.30 4.26 -3.66
CA PRO A 39 1.14 3.68 -4.33
C PRO A 39 0.20 4.79 -4.85
N CYS A 40 -0.48 4.53 -5.96
CA CYS A 40 -1.43 5.48 -6.52
C CYS A 40 -2.67 5.62 -5.61
N GLY A 41 -3.52 6.61 -5.90
CA GLY A 41 -4.69 6.88 -5.06
C GLY A 41 -5.65 5.71 -4.94
N ALA A 42 -5.90 4.98 -6.03
CA ALA A 42 -6.75 3.80 -6.01
C ALA A 42 -6.16 2.68 -5.15
N CYS A 43 -4.84 2.51 -5.20
CA CYS A 43 -4.16 1.52 -4.35
C CYS A 43 -4.19 1.93 -2.90
N ARG A 44 -4.02 3.23 -2.60
CA ARG A 44 -4.12 3.73 -1.23
C ARG A 44 -5.49 3.46 -0.64
N GLN A 45 -6.56 3.71 -1.41
CA GLN A 45 -7.92 3.43 -0.95
C GLN A 45 -8.11 1.94 -0.68
N SER A 46 -7.66 1.07 -1.57
CA SER A 46 -7.76 -0.38 -1.40
C SER A 46 -7.00 -0.84 -0.15
N ILE A 47 -5.78 -0.34 0.05
CA ILE A 47 -4.99 -0.68 1.24
C ILE A 47 -5.70 -0.21 2.51
N SER A 48 -6.31 0.98 2.48
CA SER A 48 -7.02 1.52 3.64
C SER A 48 -8.21 0.65 4.03
N GLU A 49 -8.91 0.07 3.06
CA GLU A 49 -10.04 -0.82 3.32
C GLU A 49 -9.60 -2.09 4.06
N TYR A 50 -8.46 -2.67 3.66
CA TYR A 50 -7.91 -3.84 4.35
C TYR A 50 -7.39 -3.47 5.74
N GLU A 51 -6.70 -2.35 5.88
CA GLU A 51 -6.21 -1.90 7.18
C GLU A 51 -7.36 -1.67 8.16
N PHE A 52 -8.42 -1.03 7.69
CA PHE A 52 -9.61 -0.78 8.51
C PHE A 52 -10.29 -2.08 8.93
N LYS A 53 -10.49 -2.99 7.97
CA LYS A 53 -11.15 -4.27 8.21
C LYS A 53 -10.42 -5.11 9.25
N GLN A 54 -9.10 -5.17 9.15
CA GLN A 54 -8.31 -5.98 10.08
C GLN A 54 -8.02 -5.27 11.41
N ASN A 55 -8.31 -3.99 11.49
CA ASN A 55 -8.06 -3.15 12.67
C ASN A 55 -6.59 -3.23 13.15
N THR A 56 -5.67 -3.30 12.21
CA THR A 56 -4.23 -3.38 12.46
C THR A 56 -3.52 -2.60 11.36
N PRO A 57 -2.57 -1.69 11.71
CA PRO A 57 -1.85 -0.93 10.71
C PRO A 57 -1.06 -1.81 9.75
N ILE A 58 -0.95 -1.39 8.50
CA ILE A 58 -0.11 -2.01 7.50
C ILE A 58 1.09 -1.10 7.28
N GLU A 59 2.29 -1.58 7.61
CA GLU A 59 3.51 -0.85 7.30
C GLU A 59 3.76 -0.90 5.81
N ILE A 60 4.06 0.24 5.21
CA ILE A 60 4.28 0.34 3.76
C ILE A 60 5.68 0.86 3.51
N TYR A 61 6.45 0.09 2.73
CA TYR A 61 7.79 0.46 2.30
C TYR A 61 7.75 0.68 0.79
N PHE A 62 8.25 1.81 0.33
CA PHE A 62 8.25 2.08 -1.11
C PHE A 62 9.56 2.72 -1.55
N MET A 63 9.98 2.35 -2.77
CA MET A 63 11.26 2.75 -3.33
C MET A 63 11.19 2.77 -4.85
N GLY A 64 12.14 3.50 -5.47
CA GLY A 64 12.40 3.37 -6.91
C GLY A 64 13.40 2.25 -7.18
N GLU A 65 14.03 2.28 -8.34
CA GLU A 65 15.09 1.32 -8.69
C GLU A 65 16.29 1.46 -7.77
N GLU A 66 16.62 2.68 -7.39
CA GLU A 66 17.72 3.00 -6.49
C GLU A 66 17.34 4.23 -5.66
N GLY A 67 18.17 4.56 -4.70
CA GLY A 67 17.93 5.70 -3.82
C GLY A 67 17.33 5.27 -2.49
N SER A 68 16.67 6.20 -1.82
CA SER A 68 16.13 6.00 -0.49
C SER A 68 14.88 5.10 -0.50
N ILE A 69 14.70 4.37 0.61
CA ILE A 69 13.48 3.63 0.88
C ILE A 69 12.69 4.44 1.90
N TYR A 70 11.42 4.74 1.58
CA TYR A 70 10.53 5.41 2.51
C TYR A 70 9.63 4.39 3.19
N LYS A 71 9.35 4.64 4.45
CA LYS A 71 8.46 3.80 5.25
C LYS A 71 7.30 4.63 5.78
N SER A 72 6.09 4.08 5.68
CA SER A 72 4.92 4.61 6.37
C SER A 72 4.42 3.57 7.35
N ASP A 73 4.15 3.97 8.59
CA ASP A 73 3.67 3.05 9.61
C ASP A 73 2.21 2.65 9.43
N SER A 74 1.47 3.39 8.61
CA SER A 74 0.05 3.15 8.33
C SER A 74 -0.32 3.84 7.03
N ILE A 75 -1.31 3.29 6.34
CA ILE A 75 -1.86 3.96 5.16
C ILE A 75 -2.46 5.33 5.50
N LYS A 76 -2.82 5.56 6.73
CA LYS A 76 -3.39 6.84 7.18
C LYS A 76 -2.44 8.01 6.93
N ASN A 77 -1.14 7.76 6.94
CA ASN A 77 -0.13 8.79 6.66
C ASN A 77 -0.06 9.14 5.16
N LEU A 78 -0.53 8.24 4.30
CA LEU A 78 -0.52 8.40 2.85
C LEU A 78 -1.90 8.74 2.29
N LEU A 79 -2.93 8.61 3.11
CA LEU A 79 -4.31 8.87 2.72
C LEU A 79 -5.05 9.49 3.92
N PRO A 80 -4.74 10.75 4.26
CA PRO A 80 -5.47 11.44 5.31
C PRO A 80 -6.92 11.67 4.89
N LEU A 81 -7.82 11.81 5.85
CA LEU A 81 -9.26 11.96 5.60
C LEU A 81 -9.81 10.78 4.78
N THR A 82 -9.44 9.57 5.20
CA THR A 82 -9.80 8.34 4.50
C THR A 82 -11.31 8.15 4.44
N PHE A 83 -11.82 7.79 3.26
CA PHE A 83 -13.20 7.33 3.12
C PHE A 83 -13.32 5.90 3.60
N ASP A 84 -14.17 5.65 4.57
CA ASP A 84 -14.38 4.32 5.13
C ASP A 84 -15.87 4.07 5.45
N LYS A 85 -16.17 2.93 6.03
CA LYS A 85 -17.56 2.54 6.31
C LYS A 85 -18.28 3.46 7.28
N ASN A 86 -17.56 4.31 8.02
CA ASN A 86 -18.19 5.27 8.93
C ASN A 86 -18.94 6.37 8.18
N PHE A 87 -18.71 6.52 6.88
CA PHE A 87 -19.41 7.46 6.02
C PHE A 87 -20.60 6.84 5.28
N LEU A 88 -20.87 5.57 5.49
CA LEU A 88 -21.95 4.85 4.78
C LEU A 88 -23.27 4.77 5.60
#